data_f9871362008fa16ee6b15a45fa43c00e
#
_entry.id   f9871362008fa16ee6b15a45fa43c00e
#
_cell.length_a   1.000
_cell.length_b   1.000
_cell.length_c   1.000
_cell.angle_alpha   90.00
_cell.angle_beta   90.00
_cell.angle_gamma   90.00
#
_symmetry.space_group_name_H-M   'P 1'
#
loop_
_entity.id
_entity.type
_entity.pdbx_description
1 polymer ?
#
loop_
_entity_poly.entity_id
_entity_poly.type
_entity_poly.pdbx_seq_one_letter_code
_entity_poly.pdbx_strand_id
1 'polypeptide(L)'
;MDSITAGAAASSRKPGLLINRDYAFLWLGQSVSIIGDLMFTTTLVIWIGLGLGAHQTWAPVAVSAVLMAAAAPTLVVGVFAGVFVDRVRKRPMMLWMDGLRALIVAALVVATGAFPLPALAGGRLPLVWALGLIYAVVALVNIGEQFFRPASMALIQEIVPTELQARAIGMSQASISLALIIGPSLAAPLYAAFGPEWAILIDAASFAISFLTILAIREPKGAAMGAQATERDAEAHGFWRELLVGVRFYFSNRVLVTLLIAVLVALLGASALNTLDVFFATENLHATVAMYGFICGVMGFGSIVGSIAFGFLAQRIGLARTLWTTMALFGVLVVVLSRVTNYDVALGLFGVTGVLNAALNIAAGPMMMRETPNHLMGRVMSIFQPASNLAILVGTALVGYLAGVTLRGLHAVALGQTFGAVDTIWLAGGVLMFLSGLVIMVGLVGVDRRYRAEDRAAAASAASAVASASDESAPTQASEASAMVH
;
A
#
# COMPACT_ATOMS: atom_id res chain seq x y z
N MET A 1 -7.66 -2.74 -61.75
CA MET A 1 -7.13 -3.58 -60.65
C MET A 1 -5.90 -2.90 -60.08
N ASP A 2 -6.08 -1.79 -59.36
CA ASP A 2 -4.98 -1.09 -58.63
C ASP A 2 -5.60 -0.08 -57.69
N SER A 3 -6.15 -0.56 -56.52
CA SER A 3 -6.63 0.34 -55.46
C SER A 3 -6.83 -0.38 -54.11
N ILE A 4 -6.00 -1.38 -53.74
CA ILE A 4 -6.09 -2.08 -52.45
C ILE A 4 -4.68 -2.27 -51.87
N THR A 5 -3.85 -1.24 -51.76
CA THR A 5 -2.57 -1.32 -51.02
C THR A 5 -2.14 -0.01 -50.36
N ALA A 6 -3.07 0.82 -49.92
CA ALA A 6 -2.75 2.07 -49.26
C ALA A 6 -3.45 2.16 -47.88
N GLY A 7 -3.21 1.20 -46.97
CA GLY A 7 -3.93 1.18 -45.71
C GLY A 7 -3.26 0.46 -44.53
N ALA A 8 -1.92 0.34 -44.51
CA ALA A 8 -1.26 -0.36 -43.40
C ALA A 8 0.15 0.17 -43.08
N ALA A 9 0.27 1.49 -42.94
CA ALA A 9 1.44 2.09 -42.33
C ALA A 9 1.02 2.87 -41.08
N ALA A 10 0.32 2.20 -40.15
CA ALA A 10 0.22 2.68 -38.77
C ALA A 10 1.63 2.62 -38.19
N SER A 11 2.27 3.76 -38.10
CA SER A 11 3.60 3.96 -37.53
C SER A 11 3.71 3.24 -36.19
N SER A 12 4.45 2.14 -36.13
CA SER A 12 4.93 1.51 -34.92
C SER A 12 5.94 2.46 -34.24
N ARG A 13 5.47 3.59 -33.73
CA ARG A 13 6.24 4.37 -32.78
C ARG A 13 6.47 3.45 -31.57
N LYS A 14 7.73 3.04 -31.35
CA LYS A 14 8.12 2.34 -30.11
C LYS A 14 7.51 3.11 -28.96
N PRO A 15 6.75 2.48 -28.06
CA PRO A 15 6.15 3.18 -26.94
C PRO A 15 7.27 3.84 -26.15
N GLY A 16 7.22 5.17 -26.06
CA GLY A 16 8.16 5.96 -25.26
C GLY A 16 8.09 5.52 -23.79
N LEU A 17 9.03 5.96 -22.96
CA LEU A 17 9.08 5.63 -21.54
C LEU A 17 7.74 5.92 -20.83
N LEU A 18 7.01 6.93 -21.28
CA LEU A 18 5.77 7.48 -20.70
C LEU A 18 4.51 7.09 -21.51
N ILE A 19 4.39 5.87 -22.02
CA ILE A 19 3.20 5.30 -22.68
C ILE A 19 2.53 6.29 -23.67
N ASN A 20 1.78 7.29 -23.15
CA ASN A 20 1.21 8.40 -23.91
C ASN A 20 1.19 9.69 -23.05
N ARG A 21 0.86 10.84 -23.66
CA ARG A 21 0.86 12.16 -23.02
C ARG A 21 -0.16 12.24 -21.87
N ASP A 22 -1.36 11.75 -22.07
CA ASP A 22 -2.43 11.87 -21.09
C ASP A 22 -2.15 11.00 -19.87
N TYR A 23 -1.62 9.80 -20.06
CA TYR A 23 -1.12 8.97 -18.96
C TYR A 23 0.07 9.59 -18.24
N ALA A 24 0.99 10.25 -18.96
CA ALA A 24 2.13 10.95 -18.35
C ALA A 24 1.66 12.05 -17.38
N PHE A 25 0.68 12.87 -17.76
CA PHE A 25 0.12 13.88 -16.88
C PHE A 25 -0.55 13.25 -15.65
N LEU A 26 -1.36 12.21 -15.85
CA LEU A 26 -2.01 11.49 -14.76
C LEU A 26 -0.96 10.91 -13.79
N TRP A 27 0.02 10.20 -14.32
CA TRP A 27 1.06 9.53 -13.53
C TRP A 27 1.95 10.52 -12.76
N LEU A 28 2.37 11.62 -13.38
CA LEU A 28 3.18 12.66 -12.72
C LEU A 28 2.40 13.34 -11.61
N GLY A 29 1.15 13.77 -11.86
CA GLY A 29 0.31 14.41 -10.86
C GLY A 29 0.08 13.50 -9.65
N GLN A 30 -0.28 12.25 -9.89
CA GLN A 30 -0.49 11.28 -8.82
C GLN A 30 0.80 10.95 -8.06
N SER A 31 1.95 10.83 -8.75
CA SER A 31 3.22 10.55 -8.07
C SER A 31 3.60 11.66 -7.09
N VAL A 32 3.40 12.92 -7.48
CA VAL A 32 3.64 14.08 -6.61
C VAL A 32 2.64 14.09 -5.43
N SER A 33 1.36 13.82 -5.72
CA SER A 33 0.32 13.80 -4.69
C SER A 33 0.56 12.71 -3.64
N ILE A 34 0.91 11.48 -4.03
CA ILE A 34 1.20 10.38 -3.09
C ILE A 34 2.39 10.72 -2.17
N ILE A 35 3.43 11.38 -2.70
CA ILE A 35 4.57 11.83 -1.87
C ILE A 35 4.10 12.89 -0.87
N GLY A 36 3.28 13.86 -1.30
CA GLY A 36 2.68 14.87 -0.44
C GLY A 36 1.86 14.24 0.70
N ASP A 37 0.94 13.35 0.37
CA ASP A 37 0.08 12.63 1.33
C ASP A 37 0.90 11.92 2.43
N LEU A 38 2.00 11.25 2.05
CA LEU A 38 2.84 10.53 3.00
C LEU A 38 3.70 11.48 3.85
N MET A 39 4.18 12.59 3.26
CA MET A 39 4.84 13.66 4.01
C MET A 39 3.86 14.30 5.01
N PHE A 40 2.64 14.60 4.59
CA PHE A 40 1.58 15.16 5.41
C PHE A 40 1.25 14.24 6.60
N THR A 41 0.95 12.97 6.33
CA THR A 41 0.61 11.99 7.37
C THR A 41 1.74 11.84 8.38
N THR A 42 2.99 11.71 7.94
CA THR A 42 4.15 11.59 8.84
C THR A 42 4.33 12.87 9.65
N THR A 43 4.18 14.04 9.02
CA THR A 43 4.26 15.32 9.74
C THR A 43 3.17 15.46 10.80
N LEU A 44 1.95 15.02 10.54
CA LEU A 44 0.89 15.03 11.54
C LEU A 44 1.20 14.12 12.73
N VAL A 45 1.74 12.92 12.49
CA VAL A 45 2.18 12.02 13.56
C VAL A 45 3.25 12.69 14.43
N ILE A 46 4.26 13.31 13.82
CA ILE A 46 5.32 14.03 14.53
C ILE A 46 4.75 15.24 15.27
N TRP A 47 3.94 16.05 14.61
CA TRP A 47 3.38 17.27 15.19
C TRP A 47 2.44 16.98 16.36
N ILE A 48 1.56 15.99 16.23
CA ILE A 48 0.68 15.58 17.34
C ILE A 48 1.49 14.93 18.46
N GLY A 49 2.41 14.01 18.13
CA GLY A 49 3.18 13.25 19.12
C GLY A 49 4.19 14.10 19.87
N LEU A 50 4.98 14.88 19.16
CA LEU A 50 6.14 15.59 19.71
C LEU A 50 5.95 17.12 19.79
N GLY A 51 5.03 17.69 19.03
CA GLY A 51 4.71 19.10 19.07
C GLY A 51 3.59 19.41 20.06
N LEU A 52 2.34 19.11 19.68
CA LEU A 52 1.16 19.37 20.51
C LEU A 52 1.11 18.51 21.78
N GLY A 53 1.56 17.27 21.68
CA GLY A 53 1.60 16.29 22.75
C GLY A 53 2.95 16.13 23.44
N ALA A 54 3.90 17.07 23.26
CA ALA A 54 5.21 16.99 23.87
C ALA A 54 5.11 16.75 25.38
N HIS A 55 5.71 15.66 25.86
CA HIS A 55 5.67 15.22 27.25
C HIS A 55 4.26 14.95 27.83
N GLN A 56 3.24 14.85 26.97
CA GLN A 56 1.88 14.57 27.36
C GLN A 56 1.56 13.08 27.25
N THR A 57 0.95 12.53 28.25
CA THR A 57 0.60 11.10 28.30
C THR A 57 -0.52 10.71 27.34
N TRP A 58 -1.30 11.66 26.85
CA TRP A 58 -2.34 11.43 25.85
C TRP A 58 -1.79 11.39 24.40
N ALA A 59 -0.52 11.78 24.17
CA ALA A 59 0.05 11.87 22.84
C ALA A 59 -0.06 10.57 22.02
N PRO A 60 0.22 9.36 22.53
CA PRO A 60 0.04 8.12 21.77
C PRO A 60 -1.42 7.86 21.38
N VAL A 61 -2.39 8.23 22.24
CA VAL A 61 -3.83 8.13 21.92
C VAL A 61 -4.19 9.06 20.77
N ALA A 62 -3.69 10.29 20.80
CA ALA A 62 -3.97 11.28 19.76
C ALA A 62 -3.34 10.91 18.42
N VAL A 63 -2.13 10.34 18.41
CA VAL A 63 -1.50 9.78 17.22
C VAL A 63 -2.31 8.61 16.67
N SER A 64 -2.75 7.69 17.54
CA SER A 64 -3.62 6.60 17.13
C SER A 64 -4.92 7.11 16.52
N ALA A 65 -5.52 8.15 17.10
CA ALA A 65 -6.77 8.74 16.60
C ALA A 65 -6.61 9.34 15.20
N VAL A 66 -5.48 9.98 14.87
CA VAL A 66 -5.24 10.48 13.50
C VAL A 66 -5.06 9.35 12.50
N LEU A 67 -4.33 8.28 12.87
CA LEU A 67 -4.17 7.11 12.00
C LEU A 67 -5.50 6.37 11.81
N MET A 68 -6.35 6.31 12.84
CA MET A 68 -7.70 5.77 12.73
C MET A 68 -8.60 6.65 11.86
N ALA A 69 -8.51 7.98 11.97
CA ALA A 69 -9.24 8.92 11.11
C ALA A 69 -8.84 8.76 9.62
N ALA A 70 -7.59 8.39 9.35
CA ALA A 70 -7.13 8.06 8.00
C ALA A 70 -7.66 6.70 7.51
N ALA A 71 -7.69 5.68 8.36
CA ALA A 71 -8.07 4.32 7.97
C ALA A 71 -9.59 4.07 7.93
N ALA A 72 -10.36 4.70 8.82
CA ALA A 72 -11.80 4.46 8.94
C ALA A 72 -12.62 4.73 7.66
N PRO A 73 -12.35 5.78 6.86
CA PRO A 73 -13.05 6.00 5.60
C PRO A 73 -12.98 4.83 4.63
N THR A 74 -11.88 4.08 4.60
CA THR A 74 -11.72 2.91 3.73
C THR A 74 -12.74 1.81 4.05
N LEU A 75 -13.07 1.60 5.32
CA LEU A 75 -14.05 0.60 5.73
C LEU A 75 -15.49 1.06 5.49
N VAL A 76 -15.79 2.35 5.75
CA VAL A 76 -17.15 2.88 5.71
C VAL A 76 -17.54 3.32 4.30
N VAL A 77 -16.68 4.09 3.65
CA VAL A 77 -16.97 4.75 2.36
C VAL A 77 -16.48 3.90 1.18
N GLY A 78 -15.36 3.19 1.34
CA GLY A 78 -14.72 2.46 0.24
C GLY A 78 -15.63 1.46 -0.47
N VAL A 79 -16.54 0.80 0.28
CA VAL A 79 -17.51 -0.15 -0.28
C VAL A 79 -18.50 0.53 -1.24
N PHE A 80 -18.92 1.75 -0.91
CA PHE A 80 -19.91 2.51 -1.70
C PHE A 80 -19.27 3.32 -2.82
N ALA A 81 -18.02 3.77 -2.62
CA ALA A 81 -17.33 4.65 -3.54
C ALA A 81 -17.17 4.04 -4.94
N GLY A 82 -16.85 2.74 -5.03
CA GLY A 82 -16.72 2.05 -6.31
C GLY A 82 -18.01 2.10 -7.13
N VAL A 83 -19.14 1.76 -6.51
CA VAL A 83 -20.46 1.77 -7.18
C VAL A 83 -20.85 3.18 -7.62
N PHE A 84 -20.53 4.19 -6.82
CA PHE A 84 -20.81 5.58 -7.16
C PHE A 84 -19.95 6.06 -8.34
N VAL A 85 -18.64 5.74 -8.32
CA VAL A 85 -17.68 6.13 -9.36
C VAL A 85 -18.06 5.52 -10.72
N ASP A 86 -18.60 4.31 -10.77
CA ASP A 86 -19.04 3.69 -12.03
C ASP A 86 -20.13 4.51 -12.75
N ARG A 87 -20.93 5.27 -12.01
CA ARG A 87 -22.08 6.05 -12.52
C ARG A 87 -21.74 7.48 -12.93
N VAL A 88 -20.53 7.96 -12.63
CA VAL A 88 -20.12 9.34 -12.89
C VAL A 88 -18.93 9.42 -13.85
N ARG A 89 -18.75 10.59 -14.46
CA ARG A 89 -17.60 10.87 -15.31
C ARG A 89 -16.33 10.91 -14.47
N LYS A 90 -15.33 10.11 -14.80
CA LYS A 90 -14.13 9.87 -14.00
C LYS A 90 -13.27 11.12 -13.82
N ARG A 91 -12.97 11.82 -14.94
CA ARG A 91 -12.13 13.02 -14.91
C ARG A 91 -12.71 14.17 -14.08
N PRO A 92 -13.96 14.62 -14.25
CA PRO A 92 -14.57 15.65 -13.38
C PRO A 92 -14.58 15.23 -11.91
N MET A 93 -14.86 13.95 -11.62
CA MET A 93 -14.84 13.42 -10.26
C MET A 93 -13.46 13.59 -9.60
N MET A 94 -12.39 13.23 -10.30
CA MET A 94 -11.03 13.39 -9.82
C MET A 94 -10.67 14.87 -9.59
N LEU A 95 -11.06 15.76 -10.49
CA LEU A 95 -10.85 17.20 -10.34
C LEU A 95 -11.56 17.75 -9.09
N TRP A 96 -12.81 17.38 -8.85
CA TRP A 96 -13.52 17.79 -7.65
C TRP A 96 -12.87 17.28 -6.37
N MET A 97 -12.41 16.03 -6.35
CA MET A 97 -11.74 15.45 -5.19
C MET A 97 -10.41 16.16 -4.91
N ASP A 98 -9.54 16.35 -5.91
CA ASP A 98 -8.25 17.02 -5.71
C ASP A 98 -8.42 18.49 -5.32
N GLY A 99 -9.36 19.23 -5.96
CA GLY A 99 -9.63 20.60 -5.61
C GLY A 99 -10.15 20.76 -4.17
N LEU A 100 -11.05 19.87 -3.75
CA LEU A 100 -11.58 19.86 -2.40
C LEU A 100 -10.49 19.51 -1.37
N ARG A 101 -9.68 18.47 -1.65
CA ARG A 101 -8.56 18.04 -0.79
C ARG A 101 -7.54 19.17 -0.64
N ALA A 102 -7.14 19.84 -1.73
CA ALA A 102 -6.24 20.97 -1.70
C ALA A 102 -6.74 22.09 -0.77
N LEU A 103 -8.00 22.45 -0.86
CA LEU A 103 -8.62 23.50 -0.03
C LEU A 103 -8.71 23.09 1.45
N ILE A 104 -9.14 21.85 1.72
CA ILE A 104 -9.29 21.32 3.09
C ILE A 104 -7.92 21.23 3.78
N VAL A 105 -6.90 20.73 3.09
CA VAL A 105 -5.54 20.62 3.64
C VAL A 105 -4.94 22.02 3.82
N ALA A 106 -5.10 22.94 2.85
CA ALA A 106 -4.63 24.30 3.01
C ALA A 106 -5.27 25.00 4.23
N ALA A 107 -6.55 24.76 4.48
CA ALA A 107 -7.24 25.32 5.65
C ALA A 107 -6.65 24.82 6.98
N LEU A 108 -6.00 23.66 7.01
CA LEU A 108 -5.38 23.12 8.23
C LEU A 108 -4.19 23.98 8.72
N VAL A 109 -3.57 24.78 7.85
CA VAL A 109 -2.50 25.71 8.25
C VAL A 109 -2.96 26.66 9.36
N VAL A 110 -4.26 26.96 9.43
CA VAL A 110 -4.83 27.75 10.53
C VAL A 110 -4.59 27.10 11.90
N ALA A 111 -4.61 25.76 11.96
CA ALA A 111 -4.37 25.04 13.21
C ALA A 111 -2.92 25.11 13.70
N THR A 112 -1.96 25.37 12.80
CA THR A 112 -0.54 25.50 13.21
C THR A 112 -0.25 26.77 13.98
N GLY A 113 -1.11 27.78 13.86
CA GLY A 113 -0.90 29.11 14.43
C GLY A 113 0.14 29.95 13.67
N ALA A 114 0.56 29.50 12.49
CA ALA A 114 1.44 30.28 11.60
C ALA A 114 0.76 31.60 11.15
N PHE A 115 -0.56 31.57 11.02
CA PHE A 115 -1.37 32.75 10.74
C PHE A 115 -2.27 33.05 11.97
N PRO A 116 -1.92 34.06 12.80
CA PRO A 116 -2.71 34.41 13.95
C PRO A 116 -4.11 34.91 13.53
N LEU A 117 -5.15 34.29 14.07
CA LEU A 117 -6.52 34.70 13.85
C LEU A 117 -6.88 35.85 14.82
N PRO A 118 -7.18 37.06 14.34
CA PRO A 118 -7.48 38.20 15.23
C PRO A 118 -8.72 37.98 16.13
N ALA A 119 -9.63 37.10 15.68
CA ALA A 119 -10.86 36.77 16.42
C ALA A 119 -10.64 35.82 17.61
N LEU A 120 -9.44 35.23 17.76
CA LEU A 120 -9.14 34.29 18.85
C LEU A 120 -8.28 34.96 19.92
N ALA A 121 -8.67 34.84 21.18
CA ALA A 121 -7.88 35.28 22.32
C ALA A 121 -6.53 34.51 22.31
N GLY A 122 -5.41 35.24 22.10
CA GLY A 122 -4.09 34.65 21.96
C GLY A 122 -3.69 34.22 20.53
N GLY A 123 -4.52 34.45 19.49
CA GLY A 123 -4.20 34.23 18.08
C GLY A 123 -4.04 32.77 17.65
N ARG A 124 -4.30 31.79 18.54
CA ARG A 124 -4.17 30.36 18.27
C ARG A 124 -5.45 29.60 18.64
N LEU A 125 -5.73 28.51 17.91
CA LEU A 125 -6.83 27.62 18.25
C LEU A 125 -6.54 26.89 19.57
N PRO A 126 -7.54 26.77 20.48
CA PRO A 126 -7.43 25.86 21.63
C PRO A 126 -7.12 24.42 21.16
N LEU A 127 -6.32 23.70 21.94
CA LEU A 127 -5.82 22.36 21.60
C LEU A 127 -6.92 21.40 21.12
N VAL A 128 -8.06 21.38 21.80
CA VAL A 128 -9.18 20.49 21.46
C VAL A 128 -9.73 20.79 20.07
N TRP A 129 -9.85 22.08 19.71
CA TRP A 129 -10.32 22.49 18.37
C TRP A 129 -9.25 22.22 17.30
N ALA A 130 -7.97 22.40 17.62
CA ALA A 130 -6.87 22.08 16.71
C ALA A 130 -6.85 20.58 16.38
N LEU A 131 -6.94 19.71 17.40
CA LEU A 131 -7.01 18.26 17.22
C LEU A 131 -8.29 17.86 16.47
N GLY A 132 -9.44 18.44 16.82
CA GLY A 132 -10.69 18.19 16.12
C GLY A 132 -10.62 18.55 14.64
N LEU A 133 -10.01 19.69 14.30
CA LEU A 133 -9.79 20.12 12.93
C LEU A 133 -8.84 19.15 12.20
N ILE A 134 -7.73 18.74 12.83
CA ILE A 134 -6.80 17.77 12.24
C ILE A 134 -7.53 16.46 11.90
N TYR A 135 -8.26 15.88 12.86
CA TYR A 135 -8.98 14.62 12.63
C TYR A 135 -10.05 14.75 11.54
N ALA A 136 -10.79 15.86 11.52
CA ALA A 136 -11.79 16.11 10.49
C ALA A 136 -11.17 16.25 9.10
N VAL A 137 -10.07 17.01 8.98
CA VAL A 137 -9.34 17.18 7.72
C VAL A 137 -8.80 15.83 7.21
N VAL A 138 -8.14 15.06 8.07
CA VAL A 138 -7.61 13.74 7.70
C VAL A 138 -8.72 12.80 7.25
N ALA A 139 -9.83 12.74 7.97
CA ALA A 139 -10.97 11.91 7.58
C ALA A 139 -11.57 12.35 6.24
N LEU A 140 -11.76 13.66 6.00
CA LEU A 140 -12.32 14.19 4.77
C LEU A 140 -11.39 13.96 3.57
N VAL A 141 -10.08 14.15 3.73
CA VAL A 141 -9.07 13.86 2.70
C VAL A 141 -9.12 12.38 2.31
N ASN A 142 -9.15 11.48 3.30
CA ASN A 142 -9.22 10.05 3.04
C ASN A 142 -10.59 9.59 2.51
N ILE A 143 -11.70 10.27 2.83
CA ILE A 143 -12.98 10.07 2.14
C ILE A 143 -12.84 10.42 0.65
N GLY A 144 -12.23 11.56 0.32
CA GLY A 144 -11.96 11.94 -1.08
C GLY A 144 -11.13 10.90 -1.83
N GLU A 145 -10.13 10.30 -1.16
CA GLU A 145 -9.30 9.23 -1.73
C GLU A 145 -10.10 7.99 -2.11
N GLN A 146 -11.16 7.63 -1.34
CA GLN A 146 -11.99 6.46 -1.66
C GLN A 146 -12.73 6.62 -3.00
N PHE A 147 -13.03 7.84 -3.42
CA PHE A 147 -13.63 8.13 -4.72
C PHE A 147 -12.58 8.35 -5.81
N PHE A 148 -11.47 9.00 -5.47
CA PHE A 148 -10.40 9.32 -6.41
C PHE A 148 -9.74 8.05 -6.97
N ARG A 149 -9.40 7.10 -6.12
CA ARG A 149 -8.65 5.91 -6.48
C ARG A 149 -9.33 5.01 -7.51
N PRO A 150 -10.61 4.61 -7.36
CA PRO A 150 -11.30 3.85 -8.41
C PRO A 150 -11.52 4.66 -9.68
N ALA A 151 -11.78 5.98 -9.59
CA ALA A 151 -11.90 6.85 -10.75
C ALA A 151 -10.60 6.92 -11.56
N SER A 152 -9.45 7.00 -10.88
CA SER A 152 -8.12 6.96 -11.50
C SER A 152 -7.85 5.65 -12.22
N MET A 153 -8.15 4.51 -11.58
CA MET A 153 -7.98 3.19 -12.21
C MET A 153 -8.86 3.03 -13.46
N ALA A 154 -10.10 3.49 -13.39
CA ALA A 154 -11.01 3.50 -14.56
C ALA A 154 -10.51 4.42 -15.68
N LEU A 155 -10.01 5.62 -15.32
CA LEU A 155 -9.43 6.55 -16.31
C LEU A 155 -8.19 5.95 -16.99
N ILE A 156 -7.31 5.24 -16.25
CA ILE A 156 -6.17 4.53 -16.85
C ILE A 156 -6.65 3.53 -17.92
N GLN A 157 -7.72 2.78 -17.65
CA GLN A 157 -8.28 1.83 -18.63
C GLN A 157 -8.83 2.52 -19.87
N GLU A 158 -9.33 3.76 -19.75
CA GLU A 158 -9.86 4.54 -20.87
C GLU A 158 -8.76 5.19 -21.74
N ILE A 159 -7.65 5.65 -21.11
CA ILE A 159 -6.59 6.40 -21.81
C ILE A 159 -5.38 5.57 -22.23
N VAL A 160 -5.21 4.35 -21.68
CA VAL A 160 -4.07 3.48 -21.95
C VAL A 160 -4.51 2.28 -22.78
N PRO A 161 -3.85 1.97 -23.91
CA PRO A 161 -4.12 0.76 -24.68
C PRO A 161 -4.00 -0.50 -23.81
N THR A 162 -4.86 -1.49 -24.07
CA THR A 162 -4.98 -2.71 -23.27
C THR A 162 -3.64 -3.43 -23.06
N GLU A 163 -2.80 -3.47 -24.13
CA GLU A 163 -1.48 -4.13 -24.13
C GLU A 163 -0.48 -3.45 -23.18
N LEU A 164 -0.71 -2.16 -22.84
CA LEU A 164 0.17 -1.35 -22.02
C LEU A 164 -0.38 -1.09 -20.60
N GLN A 165 -1.61 -1.53 -20.29
CA GLN A 165 -2.24 -1.31 -18.98
C GLN A 165 -1.45 -1.94 -17.84
N ALA A 166 -0.93 -3.16 -18.03
CA ALA A 166 -0.08 -3.80 -17.01
C ALA A 166 1.17 -2.97 -16.70
N ARG A 167 1.77 -2.34 -17.73
CA ARG A 167 2.91 -1.44 -17.55
C ARG A 167 2.51 -0.15 -16.81
N ALA A 168 1.36 0.43 -17.13
CA ALA A 168 0.83 1.61 -16.45
C ALA A 168 0.61 1.34 -14.96
N ILE A 169 -0.06 0.24 -14.62
CA ILE A 169 -0.27 -0.18 -13.23
C ILE A 169 1.07 -0.41 -12.51
N GLY A 170 2.03 -1.04 -13.17
CA GLY A 170 3.38 -1.25 -12.62
C GLY A 170 4.10 0.06 -12.33
N MET A 171 4.00 1.07 -13.20
CA MET A 171 4.57 2.41 -12.96
C MET A 171 3.90 3.10 -11.78
N SER A 172 2.56 3.03 -11.67
CA SER A 172 1.82 3.59 -10.53
C SER A 172 2.24 2.91 -9.21
N GLN A 173 2.40 1.59 -9.22
CA GLN A 173 2.85 0.84 -8.03
C GLN A 173 4.29 1.21 -7.64
N ALA A 174 5.16 1.42 -8.61
CA ALA A 174 6.53 1.89 -8.35
C ALA A 174 6.54 3.29 -7.71
N SER A 175 5.66 4.21 -8.15
CA SER A 175 5.51 5.53 -7.53
C SER A 175 5.05 5.43 -6.08
N ILE A 176 4.08 4.56 -5.76
CA ILE A 176 3.63 4.32 -4.39
C ILE A 176 4.80 3.82 -3.52
N SER A 177 5.56 2.85 -4.03
CA SER A 177 6.70 2.28 -3.31
C SER A 177 7.80 3.32 -3.05
N LEU A 178 8.10 4.19 -4.03
CA LEU A 178 9.04 5.30 -3.87
C LEU A 178 8.53 6.35 -2.88
N ALA A 179 7.25 6.68 -2.93
CA ALA A 179 6.64 7.64 -2.02
C ALA A 179 6.68 7.17 -0.56
N LEU A 180 6.47 5.88 -0.30
CA LEU A 180 6.61 5.29 1.05
C LEU A 180 8.02 5.46 1.65
N ILE A 181 9.03 5.59 0.79
CA ILE A 181 10.41 5.83 1.21
C ILE A 181 10.67 7.33 1.35
N ILE A 182 10.35 8.08 0.31
CA ILE A 182 10.70 9.50 0.19
C ILE A 182 9.86 10.36 1.15
N GLY A 183 8.55 10.09 1.25
CA GLY A 183 7.62 10.90 2.04
C GLY A 183 8.06 11.05 3.51
N PRO A 184 8.13 9.96 4.29
CA PRO A 184 8.56 10.03 5.68
C PRO A 184 9.99 10.54 5.87
N SER A 185 10.91 10.17 4.95
CA SER A 185 12.32 10.59 5.03
C SER A 185 12.51 12.10 4.86
N LEU A 186 11.66 12.75 4.06
CA LEU A 186 11.67 14.20 3.88
C LEU A 186 10.82 14.93 4.92
N ALA A 187 9.73 14.30 5.41
CA ALA A 187 8.81 14.92 6.34
C ALA A 187 9.47 15.32 7.66
N ALA A 188 10.28 14.44 8.25
CA ALA A 188 10.89 14.69 9.56
C ALA A 188 11.94 15.81 9.55
N PRO A 189 12.91 15.86 8.62
CA PRO A 189 13.81 17.00 8.50
C PRO A 189 13.08 18.31 8.17
N LEU A 190 12.07 18.26 7.29
CA LEU A 190 11.28 19.44 6.94
C LEU A 190 10.53 19.98 8.16
N TYR A 191 9.90 19.11 8.93
CA TYR A 191 9.25 19.49 10.18
C TYR A 191 10.23 20.11 11.17
N ALA A 192 11.41 19.50 11.34
CA ALA A 192 12.42 19.97 12.28
C ALA A 192 12.98 21.35 11.90
N ALA A 193 13.12 21.65 10.61
CA ALA A 193 13.70 22.89 10.11
C ALA A 193 12.68 24.03 9.99
N PHE A 194 11.45 23.73 9.60
CA PHE A 194 10.48 24.75 9.16
C PHE A 194 9.10 24.64 9.85
N GLY A 195 8.85 23.59 10.66
CA GLY A 195 7.56 23.39 11.30
C GLY A 195 6.54 22.59 10.43
N PRO A 196 5.33 22.33 10.99
CA PRO A 196 4.31 21.52 10.32
C PRO A 196 3.66 22.20 9.11
N GLU A 197 3.62 23.55 9.09
CA GLU A 197 2.93 24.33 8.06
C GLU A 197 3.47 24.08 6.66
N TRP A 198 4.77 23.86 6.51
CA TRP A 198 5.37 23.62 5.20
C TRP A 198 4.99 22.28 4.60
N ALA A 199 4.94 21.23 5.40
CA ALA A 199 4.48 19.92 4.91
C ALA A 199 3.01 19.96 4.53
N ILE A 200 2.17 20.66 5.31
CA ILE A 200 0.75 20.89 5.00
C ILE A 200 0.59 21.65 3.68
N LEU A 201 1.37 22.72 3.48
CA LEU A 201 1.32 23.52 2.24
C LEU A 201 1.84 22.73 1.03
N ILE A 202 2.90 21.93 1.20
CA ILE A 202 3.42 21.07 0.13
C ILE A 202 2.36 20.03 -0.28
N ASP A 203 1.66 19.45 0.66
CA ASP A 203 0.59 18.51 0.36
C ASP A 203 -0.59 19.19 -0.34
N ALA A 204 -1.05 20.32 0.16
CA ALA A 204 -2.08 21.12 -0.52
C ALA A 204 -1.66 21.48 -1.96
N ALA A 205 -0.40 21.88 -2.16
CA ALA A 205 0.15 22.16 -3.48
C ALA A 205 0.26 20.91 -4.35
N SER A 206 0.55 19.75 -3.78
CA SER A 206 0.59 18.47 -4.49
C SER A 206 -0.76 18.09 -5.09
N PHE A 207 -1.86 18.29 -4.34
CA PHE A 207 -3.22 18.14 -4.84
C PHE A 207 -3.55 19.16 -5.93
N ALA A 208 -3.09 20.42 -5.78
CA ALA A 208 -3.27 21.44 -6.82
C ALA A 208 -2.51 21.09 -8.10
N ILE A 209 -1.30 20.53 -8.00
CA ILE A 209 -0.54 20.03 -9.15
C ILE A 209 -1.27 18.86 -9.80
N SER A 210 -1.76 17.90 -9.02
CA SER A 210 -2.58 16.78 -9.53
C SER A 210 -3.83 17.30 -10.24
N PHE A 211 -4.55 18.24 -9.67
CA PHE A 211 -5.68 18.90 -10.29
C PHE A 211 -5.34 19.51 -11.65
N LEU A 212 -4.24 20.28 -11.73
CA LEU A 212 -3.80 20.93 -12.97
C LEU A 212 -3.37 19.90 -14.04
N THR A 213 -2.68 18.84 -13.65
CA THR A 213 -2.28 17.78 -14.57
C THR A 213 -3.49 17.01 -15.12
N ILE A 214 -4.47 16.70 -14.28
CA ILE A 214 -5.74 16.06 -14.71
C ILE A 214 -6.55 17.02 -15.60
N LEU A 215 -6.52 18.33 -15.34
CA LEU A 215 -7.15 19.32 -16.19
C LEU A 215 -6.55 19.36 -17.60
N ALA A 216 -5.26 19.04 -17.75
CA ALA A 216 -4.57 18.98 -19.03
C ALA A 216 -4.83 17.68 -19.84
N ILE A 217 -5.46 16.66 -19.22
CA ILE A 217 -5.85 15.40 -19.90
C ILE A 217 -7.04 15.70 -20.83
N ARG A 218 -6.97 15.18 -22.06
CA ARG A 218 -8.10 15.28 -23.01
C ARG A 218 -9.17 14.28 -22.63
N GLU A 219 -10.44 14.73 -22.66
CA GLU A 219 -11.56 13.80 -22.44
C GLU A 219 -11.58 12.76 -23.58
N PRO A 220 -11.61 11.45 -23.24
CA PRO A 220 -11.78 10.42 -24.24
C PRO A 220 -13.10 10.65 -25.02
N LYS A 221 -13.01 10.80 -26.34
CA LYS A 221 -14.19 10.90 -27.20
C LYS A 221 -14.87 9.53 -27.21
N GLY A 222 -15.93 9.37 -26.45
CA GLY A 222 -16.70 8.12 -26.41
C GLY A 222 -16.92 7.52 -25.03
N ALA A 223 -16.61 8.24 -23.93
CA ALA A 223 -17.05 7.86 -22.60
C ALA A 223 -18.59 7.92 -22.54
N ALA A 224 -19.23 6.93 -23.17
CA ALA A 224 -20.69 6.75 -23.09
C ALA A 224 -21.04 6.49 -21.63
N MET A 225 -21.71 7.44 -21.04
CA MET A 225 -22.40 7.29 -19.78
C MET A 225 -23.34 6.09 -19.92
N GLY A 226 -23.03 4.98 -19.26
CA GLY A 226 -24.09 4.04 -18.92
C GLY A 226 -24.35 2.81 -19.76
N ALA A 227 -23.39 2.26 -20.53
CA ALA A 227 -23.66 1.00 -21.24
C ALA A 227 -23.52 -0.28 -20.39
N GLN A 228 -22.95 -0.21 -19.18
CA GLN A 228 -22.76 -1.39 -18.31
C GLN A 228 -23.58 -1.36 -17.01
N ALA A 229 -24.32 -0.30 -16.73
CA ALA A 229 -25.16 -0.24 -15.52
C ALA A 229 -26.44 -1.07 -15.64
N THR A 230 -26.91 -1.36 -16.84
CA THR A 230 -28.20 -1.99 -17.09
C THR A 230 -28.21 -3.51 -16.87
N GLU A 231 -27.07 -4.17 -16.91
CA GLU A 231 -27.00 -5.63 -16.69
C GLU A 231 -26.81 -6.01 -15.20
N ARG A 232 -26.30 -5.09 -14.36
CA ARG A 232 -26.05 -5.38 -12.93
C ARG A 232 -27.26 -5.24 -12.02
N ASP A 233 -28.30 -4.51 -12.41
CA ASP A 233 -29.55 -4.39 -11.63
C ASP A 233 -30.42 -5.66 -11.65
N ALA A 234 -30.19 -6.57 -12.59
CA ALA A 234 -30.84 -7.87 -12.65
C ALA A 234 -30.25 -8.93 -11.69
N GLU A 235 -29.06 -8.66 -11.12
CA GLU A 235 -28.29 -9.63 -10.34
C GLU A 235 -28.32 -9.41 -8.81
N ALA A 236 -29.13 -8.50 -8.29
CA ALA A 236 -29.21 -8.25 -6.84
C ALA A 236 -29.54 -9.51 -6.01
N HIS A 237 -30.27 -10.46 -6.59
CA HIS A 237 -30.55 -11.75 -5.97
C HIS A 237 -29.39 -12.76 -6.07
N GLY A 238 -28.41 -12.51 -6.94
CA GLY A 238 -27.19 -13.31 -7.11
C GLY A 238 -26.04 -12.88 -6.19
N PHE A 239 -25.96 -11.60 -5.81
CA PHE A 239 -24.82 -11.04 -5.07
C PHE A 239 -24.52 -11.78 -3.76
N TRP A 240 -25.51 -12.00 -2.92
CA TRP A 240 -25.32 -12.73 -1.65
C TRP A 240 -24.92 -14.19 -1.88
N ARG A 241 -25.47 -14.83 -2.89
CA ARG A 241 -25.11 -16.20 -3.27
C ARG A 241 -23.68 -16.26 -3.78
N GLU A 242 -23.28 -15.30 -4.58
CA GLU A 242 -21.92 -15.17 -5.11
C GLU A 242 -20.89 -14.85 -4.03
N LEU A 243 -21.24 -13.95 -3.09
CA LEU A 243 -20.43 -13.66 -1.93
C LEU A 243 -20.24 -14.92 -1.07
N LEU A 244 -21.31 -15.68 -0.81
CA LEU A 244 -21.25 -16.94 -0.07
C LEU A 244 -20.36 -17.97 -0.77
N VAL A 245 -20.39 -18.06 -2.09
CA VAL A 245 -19.47 -18.94 -2.86
C VAL A 245 -18.02 -18.50 -2.63
N GLY A 246 -17.73 -17.19 -2.69
CA GLY A 246 -16.40 -16.66 -2.39
C GLY A 246 -15.94 -16.94 -0.97
N VAL A 247 -16.81 -16.72 0.02
CA VAL A 247 -16.55 -17.01 1.43
C VAL A 247 -16.29 -18.50 1.63
N ARG A 248 -17.15 -19.36 1.08
CA ARG A 248 -16.97 -20.81 1.17
C ARG A 248 -15.66 -21.27 0.52
N PHE A 249 -15.34 -20.76 -0.66
CA PHE A 249 -14.06 -21.05 -1.33
C PHE A 249 -12.89 -20.61 -0.45
N TYR A 250 -12.93 -19.37 0.07
CA TYR A 250 -11.87 -18.82 0.91
C TYR A 250 -11.58 -19.71 2.12
N PHE A 251 -12.62 -20.04 2.89
CA PHE A 251 -12.48 -20.85 4.10
C PHE A 251 -12.27 -22.34 3.83
N SER A 252 -12.50 -22.82 2.60
CA SER A 252 -12.18 -24.20 2.19
C SER A 252 -10.71 -24.35 1.80
N ASN A 253 -10.02 -23.25 1.44
CA ASN A 253 -8.62 -23.29 1.06
C ASN A 253 -7.71 -23.02 2.27
N ARG A 254 -7.03 -24.08 2.75
CA ARG A 254 -6.12 -24.00 3.89
C ARG A 254 -5.05 -22.91 3.74
N VAL A 255 -4.53 -22.70 2.52
CA VAL A 255 -3.47 -21.71 2.26
C VAL A 255 -4.01 -20.30 2.45
N LEU A 256 -5.18 -19.99 1.88
CA LEU A 256 -5.83 -18.68 2.01
C LEU A 256 -6.20 -18.36 3.46
N VAL A 257 -6.76 -19.33 4.18
CA VAL A 257 -7.09 -19.18 5.62
C VAL A 257 -5.83 -18.95 6.45
N THR A 258 -4.76 -19.71 6.18
CA THR A 258 -3.48 -19.52 6.87
C THR A 258 -2.91 -18.13 6.62
N LEU A 259 -2.93 -17.67 5.36
CA LEU A 259 -2.47 -16.34 4.99
C LEU A 259 -3.29 -15.25 5.68
N LEU A 260 -4.63 -15.40 5.73
CA LEU A 260 -5.48 -14.44 6.42
C LEU A 260 -5.14 -14.32 7.90
N ILE A 261 -5.13 -15.46 8.61
CA ILE A 261 -4.83 -15.46 10.06
C ILE A 261 -3.45 -14.86 10.31
N ALA A 262 -2.45 -15.29 9.54
CA ALA A 262 -1.10 -14.79 9.68
C ALA A 262 -1.01 -13.28 9.43
N VAL A 263 -1.63 -12.78 8.37
CA VAL A 263 -1.64 -11.34 8.05
C VAL A 263 -2.39 -10.56 9.13
N LEU A 264 -3.52 -11.03 9.64
CA LEU A 264 -4.24 -10.34 10.72
C LEU A 264 -3.38 -10.23 11.98
N VAL A 265 -2.72 -11.31 12.39
CA VAL A 265 -1.80 -11.31 13.55
C VAL A 265 -0.60 -10.40 13.29
N ALA A 266 -0.03 -10.44 12.08
CA ALA A 266 1.09 -9.58 11.70
C ALA A 266 0.72 -8.10 11.71
N LEU A 267 -0.46 -7.73 11.20
CA LEU A 267 -0.94 -6.35 11.16
C LEU A 267 -1.24 -5.80 12.56
N LEU A 268 -1.74 -6.63 13.48
CA LEU A 268 -1.85 -6.25 14.89
C LEU A 268 -0.47 -5.92 15.48
N GLY A 269 0.54 -6.75 15.20
CA GLY A 269 1.93 -6.47 15.62
C GLY A 269 2.52 -5.23 14.96
N ALA A 270 2.31 -5.07 13.65
CA ALA A 270 2.80 -3.93 12.88
C ALA A 270 2.18 -2.60 13.32
N SER A 271 0.95 -2.62 13.85
CA SER A 271 0.32 -1.41 14.39
C SER A 271 1.11 -0.80 15.56
N ALA A 272 1.83 -1.62 16.33
CA ALA A 272 2.73 -1.14 17.39
C ALA A 272 3.87 -0.28 16.81
N LEU A 273 4.49 -0.76 15.72
CA LEU A 273 5.55 -0.04 15.04
C LEU A 273 5.02 1.25 14.42
N ASN A 274 3.98 1.16 13.60
CA ASN A 274 3.45 2.33 12.86
C ASN A 274 2.91 3.45 13.77
N THR A 275 2.40 3.09 14.96
CA THR A 275 1.81 4.09 15.88
C THR A 275 2.87 4.72 16.80
N LEU A 276 3.87 3.93 17.21
CA LEU A 276 4.82 4.32 18.23
C LEU A 276 6.26 4.50 17.71
N ASP A 277 6.51 4.42 16.41
CA ASP A 277 7.86 4.52 15.83
C ASP A 277 8.54 5.87 16.15
N VAL A 278 7.82 6.96 16.08
CA VAL A 278 8.30 8.29 16.45
C VAL A 278 8.66 8.35 17.95
N PHE A 279 7.81 7.78 18.82
CA PHE A 279 8.07 7.73 20.28
C PHE A 279 9.26 6.82 20.58
N PHE A 280 9.34 5.66 19.92
CA PHE A 280 10.48 4.76 20.04
C PHE A 280 11.80 5.45 19.65
N ALA A 281 11.81 6.16 18.54
CA ALA A 281 12.99 6.90 18.10
C ALA A 281 13.40 7.99 19.11
N THR A 282 12.45 8.74 19.68
CA THR A 282 12.78 9.86 20.56
C THR A 282 12.99 9.46 22.03
N GLU A 283 12.20 8.52 22.55
CA GLU A 283 12.26 8.10 23.95
C GLU A 283 13.31 7.02 24.21
N ASN A 284 13.41 6.00 23.32
CA ASN A 284 14.33 4.88 23.50
C ASN A 284 15.70 5.10 22.86
N LEU A 285 15.75 5.70 21.66
CA LEU A 285 17.00 5.95 20.95
C LEU A 285 17.54 7.36 21.20
N HIS A 286 16.81 8.22 21.90
CA HIS A 286 17.14 9.63 22.14
C HIS A 286 17.45 10.39 20.82
N ALA A 287 16.83 9.97 19.72
CA ALA A 287 17.01 10.56 18.42
C ALA A 287 16.26 11.90 18.32
N THR A 288 16.85 12.84 17.60
CA THR A 288 16.13 14.06 17.21
C THR A 288 15.10 13.74 16.12
N VAL A 289 14.13 14.64 15.91
CA VAL A 289 13.12 14.48 14.85
C VAL A 289 13.78 14.31 13.47
N ALA A 290 14.85 15.06 13.19
CA ALA A 290 15.59 14.92 11.94
C ALA A 290 16.25 13.53 11.81
N MET A 291 16.80 12.98 12.89
CA MET A 291 17.39 11.63 12.91
C MET A 291 16.34 10.55 12.67
N TYR A 292 15.09 10.74 13.10
CA TYR A 292 13.98 9.85 12.75
C TYR A 292 13.76 9.78 11.22
N GLY A 293 13.90 10.90 10.51
CA GLY A 293 13.85 10.90 9.04
C GLY A 293 14.94 10.01 8.40
N PHE A 294 16.15 9.98 8.97
CA PHE A 294 17.21 9.07 8.51
C PHE A 294 16.85 7.60 8.76
N ILE A 295 16.21 7.26 9.87
CA ILE A 295 15.70 5.90 10.13
C ILE A 295 14.75 5.49 9.02
N CYS A 296 13.76 6.34 8.68
CA CYS A 296 12.81 6.08 7.58
C CYS A 296 13.53 5.91 6.24
N GLY A 297 14.54 6.76 5.97
CA GLY A 297 15.36 6.69 4.76
C GLY A 297 16.14 5.39 4.62
N VAL A 298 16.82 4.96 5.70
CA VAL A 298 17.60 3.71 5.73
C VAL A 298 16.69 2.49 5.61
N MET A 299 15.54 2.49 6.27
CA MET A 299 14.53 1.44 6.11
C MET A 299 14.01 1.36 4.67
N GLY A 300 13.75 2.54 4.05
CA GLY A 300 13.35 2.63 2.65
C GLY A 300 14.43 2.11 1.69
N PHE A 301 15.68 2.51 1.89
CA PHE A 301 16.82 2.00 1.12
C PHE A 301 16.96 0.49 1.26
N GLY A 302 16.83 -0.03 2.50
CA GLY A 302 16.78 -1.46 2.77
C GLY A 302 15.68 -2.18 1.97
N SER A 303 14.50 -1.56 1.84
CA SER A 303 13.39 -2.11 1.04
C SER A 303 13.72 -2.20 -0.45
N ILE A 304 14.46 -1.24 -1.01
CA ILE A 304 14.93 -1.31 -2.39
C ILE A 304 15.90 -2.48 -2.57
N VAL A 305 16.91 -2.57 -1.69
CA VAL A 305 17.89 -3.67 -1.72
C VAL A 305 17.20 -5.03 -1.56
N GLY A 306 16.26 -5.11 -0.63
CA GLY A 306 15.45 -6.31 -0.39
C GLY A 306 14.61 -6.71 -1.60
N SER A 307 14.00 -5.75 -2.28
CA SER A 307 13.20 -6.00 -3.48
C SER A 307 14.04 -6.61 -4.60
N ILE A 308 15.25 -6.12 -4.82
CA ILE A 308 16.16 -6.65 -5.82
C ILE A 308 16.64 -8.06 -5.41
N ALA A 309 17.11 -8.21 -4.17
CA ALA A 309 17.65 -9.48 -3.68
C ALA A 309 16.60 -10.60 -3.67
N PHE A 310 15.42 -10.34 -3.09
CA PHE A 310 14.36 -11.34 -2.95
C PHE A 310 13.55 -11.54 -4.23
N GLY A 311 13.58 -10.62 -5.20
CA GLY A 311 13.04 -10.83 -6.53
C GLY A 311 13.64 -12.08 -7.22
N PHE A 312 14.94 -12.35 -6.99
CA PHE A 312 15.63 -13.55 -7.49
C PHE A 312 15.61 -14.70 -6.49
N LEU A 313 15.79 -14.40 -5.20
CA LEU A 313 15.97 -15.41 -4.15
C LEU A 313 14.69 -16.16 -3.82
N ALA A 314 13.53 -15.49 -3.81
CA ALA A 314 12.24 -16.08 -3.49
C ALA A 314 11.86 -17.22 -4.46
N GLN A 315 12.23 -17.12 -5.74
CA GLN A 315 11.99 -18.17 -6.72
C GLN A 315 12.85 -19.43 -6.43
N ARG A 316 14.05 -19.27 -5.91
CA ARG A 316 14.95 -20.39 -5.58
C ARG A 316 14.58 -21.07 -4.26
N ILE A 317 14.27 -20.28 -3.23
CA ILE A 317 13.95 -20.79 -1.88
C ILE A 317 12.55 -21.40 -1.88
N GLY A 318 11.59 -20.77 -2.55
CA GLY A 318 10.15 -21.06 -2.53
C GLY A 318 9.37 -19.99 -1.79
N LEU A 319 8.18 -19.69 -2.28
CA LEU A 319 7.35 -18.58 -1.77
C LEU A 319 6.94 -18.79 -0.31
N ALA A 320 6.49 -20.01 0.06
CA ALA A 320 6.07 -20.33 1.41
C ALA A 320 7.23 -20.25 2.40
N ARG A 321 8.42 -20.77 2.02
CA ARG A 321 9.61 -20.67 2.87
C ARG A 321 10.06 -19.22 3.04
N THR A 322 10.12 -18.46 1.96
CA THR A 322 10.45 -17.04 2.02
C THR A 322 9.52 -16.31 2.98
N LEU A 323 8.20 -16.55 2.87
CA LEU A 323 7.20 -15.86 3.67
C LEU A 323 7.35 -16.15 5.17
N TRP A 324 7.42 -17.43 5.59
CA TRP A 324 7.51 -17.74 7.02
C TRP A 324 8.88 -17.40 7.61
N THR A 325 10.00 -17.65 6.90
CA THR A 325 11.32 -17.30 7.41
C THR A 325 11.50 -15.82 7.58
N THR A 326 11.06 -15.04 6.58
CA THR A 326 11.15 -13.58 6.63
C THR A 326 10.26 -13.00 7.71
N MET A 327 9.04 -13.51 7.87
CA MET A 327 8.11 -13.04 8.91
C MET A 327 8.60 -13.36 10.31
N ALA A 328 9.10 -14.57 10.54
CA ALA A 328 9.70 -14.97 11.81
C ALA A 328 10.94 -14.12 12.13
N LEU A 329 11.82 -13.94 11.15
CA LEU A 329 13.05 -13.13 11.32
C LEU A 329 12.68 -11.64 11.58
N PHE A 330 11.67 -11.10 10.90
CA PHE A 330 11.18 -9.76 11.14
C PHE A 330 10.68 -9.60 12.59
N GLY A 331 9.89 -10.56 13.08
CA GLY A 331 9.43 -10.57 14.47
C GLY A 331 10.58 -10.60 15.48
N VAL A 332 11.55 -11.47 15.28
CA VAL A 332 12.78 -11.54 16.11
C VAL A 332 13.53 -10.21 16.08
N LEU A 333 13.69 -9.63 14.90
CA LEU A 333 14.40 -8.36 14.73
C LEU A 333 13.69 -7.21 15.47
N VAL A 334 12.35 -7.14 15.44
CA VAL A 334 11.57 -6.16 16.19
C VAL A 334 11.72 -6.36 17.71
N VAL A 335 11.73 -7.62 18.18
CA VAL A 335 12.03 -7.94 19.59
C VAL A 335 13.42 -7.46 19.98
N VAL A 336 14.42 -7.67 19.15
CA VAL A 336 15.79 -7.16 19.38
C VAL A 336 15.80 -5.63 19.38
N LEU A 337 15.21 -5.00 18.37
CA LEU A 337 15.10 -3.54 18.26
C LEU A 337 14.46 -2.93 19.50
N SER A 338 13.42 -3.55 20.07
CA SER A 338 12.76 -3.03 21.28
C SER A 338 13.70 -2.89 22.48
N ARG A 339 14.86 -3.54 22.45
CA ARG A 339 15.88 -3.50 23.53
C ARG A 339 17.13 -2.69 23.18
N VAL A 340 17.24 -2.19 21.94
CA VAL A 340 18.36 -1.38 21.49
C VAL A 340 18.13 0.06 21.90
N THR A 341 19.13 0.67 22.55
CA THR A 341 19.16 2.08 22.95
C THR A 341 20.18 2.90 22.18
N ASN A 342 21.10 2.22 21.47
CA ASN A 342 22.11 2.87 20.64
C ASN A 342 21.54 3.17 19.24
N TYR A 343 21.55 4.44 18.86
CA TYR A 343 21.00 4.92 17.59
C TYR A 343 21.66 4.28 16.35
N ASP A 344 23.00 4.18 16.34
CA ASP A 344 23.72 3.65 15.17
C ASP A 344 23.44 2.17 14.93
N VAL A 345 23.35 1.40 16.02
CA VAL A 345 22.94 -0.01 15.95
C VAL A 345 21.51 -0.13 15.47
N ALA A 346 20.59 0.67 16.02
CA ALA A 346 19.20 0.69 15.60
C ALA A 346 19.05 1.06 14.13
N LEU A 347 19.80 2.06 13.65
CA LEU A 347 19.79 2.49 12.25
C LEU A 347 20.14 1.33 11.30
N GLY A 348 21.19 0.55 11.61
CA GLY A 348 21.54 -0.64 10.85
C GLY A 348 20.44 -1.71 10.85
N LEU A 349 19.83 -1.96 12.02
CA LEU A 349 18.74 -2.93 12.16
C LEU A 349 17.47 -2.46 11.42
N PHE A 350 17.15 -1.15 11.40
CA PHE A 350 16.06 -0.62 10.58
C PHE A 350 16.30 -0.82 9.08
N GLY A 351 17.54 -0.75 8.61
CA GLY A 351 17.89 -1.14 7.25
C GLY A 351 17.52 -2.60 6.96
N VAL A 352 17.82 -3.51 7.89
CA VAL A 352 17.44 -4.92 7.77
C VAL A 352 15.91 -5.11 7.82
N THR A 353 15.17 -4.36 8.65
CA THR A 353 13.69 -4.41 8.64
C THR A 353 13.13 -4.03 7.28
N GLY A 354 13.73 -3.04 6.59
CA GLY A 354 13.37 -2.67 5.22
C GLY A 354 13.55 -3.83 4.24
N VAL A 355 14.70 -4.51 4.29
CA VAL A 355 14.98 -5.69 3.45
C VAL A 355 13.94 -6.79 3.68
N LEU A 356 13.61 -7.10 4.92
CA LEU A 356 12.64 -8.14 5.28
C LEU A 356 11.21 -7.73 4.88
N ASN A 357 10.85 -6.45 5.01
CA ASN A 357 9.55 -5.94 4.58
C ASN A 357 9.34 -6.14 3.07
N ALA A 358 10.35 -5.85 2.26
CA ALA A 358 10.30 -6.09 0.82
C ALA A 358 10.13 -7.57 0.48
N ALA A 359 10.83 -8.45 1.17
CA ALA A 359 10.73 -9.89 0.97
C ALA A 359 9.32 -10.44 1.26
N LEU A 360 8.66 -9.93 2.31
CA LEU A 360 7.26 -10.26 2.63
C LEU A 360 6.32 -9.89 1.50
N ASN A 361 6.45 -8.67 0.97
CA ASN A 361 5.59 -8.19 -0.12
C ASN A 361 5.78 -8.99 -1.42
N ILE A 362 7.03 -9.39 -1.73
CA ILE A 362 7.33 -10.20 -2.92
C ILE A 362 6.74 -11.61 -2.84
N ALA A 363 6.68 -12.21 -1.65
CA ALA A 363 6.21 -13.59 -1.49
C ALA A 363 4.69 -13.69 -1.33
N ALA A 364 4.05 -12.74 -0.65
CA ALA A 364 2.62 -12.81 -0.29
C ALA A 364 1.68 -12.68 -1.49
N GLY A 365 1.91 -11.69 -2.37
CA GLY A 365 1.05 -11.43 -3.53
C GLY A 365 0.97 -12.60 -4.51
N PRO A 366 2.11 -13.08 -5.05
CA PRO A 366 2.12 -14.22 -5.98
C PRO A 366 1.53 -15.50 -5.37
N MET A 367 1.73 -15.74 -4.08
CA MET A 367 1.15 -16.89 -3.40
C MET A 367 -0.38 -16.83 -3.38
N MET A 368 -0.94 -15.66 -3.10
CA MET A 368 -2.39 -15.45 -3.10
C MET A 368 -2.98 -15.60 -4.52
N MET A 369 -2.29 -15.07 -5.53
CA MET A 369 -2.68 -15.21 -6.94
C MET A 369 -2.63 -16.66 -7.41
N ARG A 370 -1.66 -17.45 -6.96
CA ARG A 370 -1.50 -18.86 -7.34
C ARG A 370 -2.60 -19.77 -6.76
N GLU A 371 -3.07 -19.45 -5.56
CA GLU A 371 -4.14 -20.21 -4.88
C GLU A 371 -5.55 -19.79 -5.29
N THR A 372 -5.69 -18.67 -6.00
CA THR A 372 -7.00 -18.10 -6.31
C THR A 372 -7.21 -18.11 -7.83
N PRO A 373 -8.22 -18.84 -8.36
CA PRO A 373 -8.61 -18.73 -9.77
C PRO A 373 -8.98 -17.28 -10.13
N ASN A 374 -8.64 -16.85 -11.35
CA ASN A 374 -8.84 -15.46 -11.79
C ASN A 374 -10.28 -14.94 -11.60
N HIS A 375 -11.28 -15.80 -11.85
CA HIS A 375 -12.70 -15.43 -11.69
C HIS A 375 -13.16 -15.30 -10.23
N LEU A 376 -12.38 -15.78 -9.25
CA LEU A 376 -12.65 -15.66 -7.81
C LEU A 376 -11.78 -14.61 -7.12
N MET A 377 -10.79 -14.03 -7.81
CA MET A 377 -9.83 -13.07 -7.22
C MET A 377 -10.53 -11.88 -6.56
N GLY A 378 -11.53 -11.29 -7.24
CA GLY A 378 -12.29 -10.17 -6.67
C GLY A 378 -13.03 -10.56 -5.38
N ARG A 379 -13.58 -11.78 -5.32
CA ARG A 379 -14.32 -12.30 -4.13
C ARG A 379 -13.37 -12.61 -2.98
N VAL A 380 -12.18 -13.11 -3.26
CA VAL A 380 -11.12 -13.33 -2.26
C VAL A 380 -10.63 -11.99 -1.70
N MET A 381 -10.39 -11.01 -2.56
CA MET A 381 -9.95 -9.66 -2.15
C MET A 381 -11.03 -8.90 -1.36
N SER A 382 -12.32 -9.12 -1.65
CA SER A 382 -13.41 -8.50 -0.89
C SER A 382 -13.54 -8.99 0.56
N ILE A 383 -12.88 -10.11 0.89
CA ILE A 383 -12.77 -10.61 2.27
C ILE A 383 -11.45 -10.15 2.89
N PHE A 384 -10.35 -10.32 2.15
CA PHE A 384 -9.00 -10.08 2.64
C PHE A 384 -8.74 -8.61 2.98
N GLN A 385 -9.12 -7.69 2.10
CA GLN A 385 -8.84 -6.25 2.28
C GLN A 385 -9.61 -5.63 3.47
N PRO A 386 -10.94 -5.81 3.62
CA PRO A 386 -11.65 -5.29 4.78
C PRO A 386 -11.17 -5.90 6.09
N ALA A 387 -10.87 -7.22 6.11
CA ALA A 387 -10.34 -7.88 7.31
C ALA A 387 -8.96 -7.30 7.70
N SER A 388 -8.08 -7.07 6.73
CA SER A 388 -6.76 -6.45 6.96
C SER A 388 -6.90 -5.01 7.47
N ASN A 389 -7.77 -4.21 6.87
CA ASN A 389 -8.01 -2.83 7.31
C ASN A 389 -8.61 -2.77 8.72
N LEU A 390 -9.52 -3.70 9.04
CA LEU A 390 -10.08 -3.83 10.39
C LEU A 390 -9.00 -4.21 11.41
N ALA A 391 -8.08 -5.12 11.06
CA ALA A 391 -6.96 -5.48 11.93
C ALA A 391 -6.03 -4.29 12.20
N ILE A 392 -5.73 -3.48 11.18
CA ILE A 392 -4.97 -2.24 11.32
C ILE A 392 -5.69 -1.27 12.27
N LEU A 393 -6.99 -1.05 12.05
CA LEU A 393 -7.77 -0.12 12.85
C LEU A 393 -7.83 -0.56 14.33
N VAL A 394 -8.14 -1.83 14.58
CA VAL A 394 -8.19 -2.42 15.92
C VAL A 394 -6.81 -2.40 16.58
N GLY A 395 -5.76 -2.78 15.83
CA GLY A 395 -4.39 -2.75 16.31
C GLY A 395 -3.93 -1.35 16.71
N THR A 396 -4.18 -0.36 15.86
CA THR A 396 -3.85 1.05 16.12
C THR A 396 -4.61 1.59 17.34
N ALA A 397 -5.91 1.29 17.48
CA ALA A 397 -6.71 1.67 18.64
C ALA A 397 -6.17 1.03 19.92
N LEU A 398 -5.87 -0.27 19.87
CA LEU A 398 -5.32 -1.03 21.00
C LEU A 398 -3.97 -0.47 21.43
N VAL A 399 -3.06 -0.24 20.50
CA VAL A 399 -1.73 0.32 20.76
C VAL A 399 -1.83 1.69 21.43
N GLY A 400 -2.67 2.59 20.87
CA GLY A 400 -2.88 3.92 21.47
C GLY A 400 -3.45 3.84 22.86
N TYR A 401 -4.43 2.97 23.10
CA TYR A 401 -5.01 2.76 24.43
C TYR A 401 -3.99 2.17 25.41
N LEU A 402 -3.24 1.16 25.01
CA LEU A 402 -2.21 0.55 25.85
C LEU A 402 -1.12 1.56 26.22
N ALA A 403 -0.60 2.31 25.26
CA ALA A 403 0.47 3.27 25.49
C ALA A 403 0.01 4.48 26.32
N GLY A 404 -1.19 5.01 26.04
CA GLY A 404 -1.63 6.25 26.68
C GLY A 404 -2.45 6.07 27.96
N VAL A 405 -2.99 4.87 28.22
CA VAL A 405 -3.88 4.62 29.36
C VAL A 405 -3.34 3.50 30.26
N THR A 406 -3.22 2.26 29.72
CA THR A 406 -2.97 1.08 30.56
C THR A 406 -1.52 0.97 31.04
N LEU A 407 -0.56 1.19 30.14
CA LEU A 407 0.88 1.08 30.43
C LEU A 407 1.48 2.45 30.75
N ARG A 408 0.66 3.45 30.96
CA ARG A 408 1.07 4.79 31.29
C ARG A 408 1.93 4.79 32.57
N GLY A 409 3.18 5.29 32.44
CA GLY A 409 4.10 5.33 33.57
C GLY A 409 4.66 3.97 33.98
N LEU A 410 4.57 2.96 33.11
CA LEU A 410 5.25 1.70 33.33
C LEU A 410 6.76 1.92 33.36
N HIS A 411 7.35 1.65 34.54
CA HIS A 411 8.78 1.60 34.78
C HIS A 411 9.09 0.31 35.56
N ALA A 412 9.10 -0.81 34.80
CA ALA A 412 9.43 -2.10 35.42
C ALA A 412 10.91 -2.42 35.13
N VAL A 413 11.59 -3.00 36.10
CA VAL A 413 12.94 -3.53 35.90
C VAL A 413 12.86 -5.05 36.01
N ALA A 414 13.18 -5.71 34.90
CA ALA A 414 13.25 -7.17 34.82
C ALA A 414 14.52 -7.59 34.06
N LEU A 415 15.21 -8.61 34.57
CA LEU A 415 16.45 -9.13 33.98
C LEU A 415 17.55 -8.06 33.80
N GLY A 416 17.60 -7.05 34.69
CA GLY A 416 18.57 -5.96 34.61
C GLY A 416 18.27 -4.90 33.52
N GLN A 417 17.10 -4.96 32.88
CA GLN A 417 16.65 -3.99 31.89
C GLN A 417 15.42 -3.23 32.36
N THR A 418 15.33 -1.96 32.00
CA THR A 418 14.15 -1.12 32.23
C THR A 418 13.12 -1.33 31.12
N PHE A 419 11.87 -1.49 31.49
CA PHE A 419 10.74 -1.65 30.58
C PHE A 419 9.84 -0.42 30.69
N GLY A 420 9.76 0.35 29.62
CA GLY A 420 8.79 1.42 29.42
C GLY A 420 7.57 0.95 28.65
N ALA A 421 6.59 1.84 28.46
CA ALA A 421 5.37 1.52 27.71
C ALA A 421 5.66 1.25 26.23
N VAL A 422 6.47 2.10 25.58
CA VAL A 422 6.76 2.06 24.14
C VAL A 422 7.50 0.79 23.78
N ASP A 423 8.60 0.50 24.46
CA ASP A 423 9.44 -0.67 24.17
C ASP A 423 8.75 -1.99 24.53
N THR A 424 7.88 -2.00 25.55
CA THR A 424 7.05 -3.18 25.89
C THR A 424 6.03 -3.48 24.80
N ILE A 425 5.37 -2.46 24.24
CA ILE A 425 4.40 -2.62 23.16
C ILE A 425 5.13 -3.05 21.87
N TRP A 426 6.32 -2.50 21.60
CA TRP A 426 7.15 -2.94 20.47
C TRP A 426 7.56 -4.40 20.60
N LEU A 427 7.98 -4.82 21.79
CA LEU A 427 8.31 -6.22 22.08
C LEU A 427 7.10 -7.12 21.82
N ALA A 428 5.91 -6.75 22.34
CA ALA A 428 4.68 -7.51 22.10
C ALA A 428 4.34 -7.58 20.58
N GLY A 429 4.51 -6.47 19.86
CA GLY A 429 4.35 -6.42 18.40
C GLY A 429 5.30 -7.38 17.68
N GLY A 430 6.58 -7.40 18.06
CA GLY A 430 7.57 -8.33 17.51
C GLY A 430 7.24 -9.80 17.79
N VAL A 431 6.74 -10.09 19.01
CA VAL A 431 6.28 -11.45 19.36
C VAL A 431 5.07 -11.86 18.50
N LEU A 432 4.10 -10.98 18.28
CA LEU A 432 2.96 -11.26 17.40
C LEU A 432 3.42 -11.54 15.97
N MET A 433 4.36 -10.75 15.44
CA MET A 433 4.92 -10.98 14.10
C MET A 433 5.68 -12.32 14.03
N PHE A 434 6.44 -12.67 15.05
CA PHE A 434 7.09 -13.97 15.13
C PHE A 434 6.07 -15.12 15.14
N LEU A 435 5.01 -15.01 15.95
CA LEU A 435 3.93 -15.99 16.00
C LEU A 435 3.21 -16.10 14.65
N SER A 436 3.00 -14.98 13.95
CA SER A 436 2.50 -15.00 12.58
C SER A 436 3.41 -15.84 11.65
N GLY A 437 4.72 -15.68 11.75
CA GLY A 437 5.68 -16.52 11.03
C GLY A 437 5.53 -18.01 11.33
N LEU A 438 5.29 -18.37 12.59
CA LEU A 438 5.04 -19.77 12.99
C LEU A 438 3.70 -20.30 12.44
N VAL A 439 2.66 -19.48 12.43
CA VAL A 439 1.35 -19.82 11.80
C VAL A 439 1.55 -20.14 10.32
N ILE A 440 2.31 -19.30 9.59
CA ILE A 440 2.65 -19.54 8.19
C ILE A 440 3.44 -20.85 8.05
N MET A 441 4.46 -21.06 8.89
CA MET A 441 5.29 -22.25 8.86
C MET A 441 4.46 -23.53 8.99
N VAL A 442 3.56 -23.59 9.97
CA VAL A 442 2.71 -24.77 10.21
C VAL A 442 1.62 -24.92 9.15
N GLY A 443 0.98 -23.83 8.77
CA GLY A 443 -0.13 -23.84 7.82
C GLY A 443 0.28 -24.15 6.38
N LEU A 444 1.52 -23.78 5.99
CA LEU A 444 2.03 -23.94 4.63
C LEU A 444 3.02 -25.10 4.48
N VAL A 445 3.05 -26.04 5.42
CA VAL A 445 3.89 -27.25 5.29
C VAL A 445 3.57 -27.99 3.99
N GLY A 446 4.61 -28.21 3.18
CA GLY A 446 4.53 -28.96 1.92
C GLY A 446 4.06 -28.15 0.70
N VAL A 447 3.58 -26.92 0.86
CA VAL A 447 3.09 -26.08 -0.25
C VAL A 447 4.16 -25.84 -1.31
N ASP A 448 5.39 -25.51 -0.90
CA ASP A 448 6.50 -25.31 -1.86
C ASP A 448 6.83 -26.59 -2.65
N ARG A 449 6.64 -27.79 -2.05
CA ARG A 449 6.81 -29.07 -2.76
C ARG A 449 5.72 -29.26 -3.80
N ARG A 450 4.47 -28.93 -3.44
CA ARG A 450 3.33 -28.98 -4.36
C ARG A 450 3.58 -28.04 -5.54
N TYR A 451 3.95 -26.79 -5.30
CA TYR A 451 4.23 -25.82 -6.36
C TYR A 451 5.33 -26.27 -7.31
N ARG A 452 6.44 -26.81 -6.78
CA ARG A 452 7.52 -27.33 -7.62
C ARG A 452 7.10 -28.56 -8.45
N ALA A 453 6.20 -29.40 -7.93
CA ALA A 453 5.65 -30.52 -8.67
C ALA A 453 4.74 -30.04 -9.81
N GLU A 454 3.86 -29.07 -9.53
CA GLU A 454 2.99 -28.44 -10.51
C GLU A 454 3.79 -27.76 -11.63
N ASP A 455 4.83 -26.98 -11.29
CA ASP A 455 5.70 -26.29 -12.25
C ASP A 455 6.45 -27.29 -13.15
N ARG A 456 6.94 -28.42 -12.60
CA ARG A 456 7.58 -29.49 -13.38
C ARG A 456 6.59 -30.17 -14.31
N ALA A 457 5.38 -30.44 -13.85
CA ALA A 457 4.33 -31.04 -14.68
C ALA A 457 3.93 -30.11 -15.83
N ALA A 458 3.77 -28.81 -15.55
CA ALA A 458 3.47 -27.81 -16.57
C ALA A 458 4.61 -27.68 -17.62
N ALA A 459 5.87 -27.67 -17.17
CA ALA A 459 7.03 -27.63 -18.05
C ALA A 459 7.13 -28.89 -18.93
N ALA A 460 6.86 -30.08 -18.38
CA ALA A 460 6.85 -31.32 -19.14
C ALA A 460 5.71 -31.35 -20.18
N SER A 461 4.53 -30.87 -19.83
CA SER A 461 3.41 -30.75 -20.76
C SER A 461 3.69 -29.77 -21.90
N ALA A 462 4.31 -28.61 -21.59
CA ALA A 462 4.71 -27.63 -22.59
C ALA A 462 5.79 -28.20 -23.54
N ALA A 463 6.77 -28.94 -23.01
CA ALA A 463 7.82 -29.58 -23.82
C ALA A 463 7.22 -30.65 -24.76
N SER A 464 6.26 -31.44 -24.28
CA SER A 464 5.58 -32.47 -25.11
C SER A 464 4.73 -31.82 -26.21
N ALA A 465 4.07 -30.69 -25.93
CA ALA A 465 3.28 -29.94 -26.89
C ALA A 465 4.17 -29.33 -28.04
N VAL A 466 5.34 -28.81 -27.66
CA VAL A 466 6.33 -28.31 -28.62
C VAL A 466 6.89 -29.45 -29.47
N ALA A 467 7.18 -30.62 -28.90
CA ALA A 467 7.66 -31.78 -29.60
C ALA A 467 6.62 -32.31 -30.61
N SER A 468 5.34 -32.38 -30.21
CA SER A 468 4.26 -32.80 -31.15
C SER A 468 4.04 -31.81 -32.28
N ALA A 469 4.11 -30.47 -32.00
CA ALA A 469 3.99 -29.45 -33.04
C ALA A 469 5.17 -29.45 -34.03
N SER A 470 6.39 -29.80 -33.56
CA SER A 470 7.57 -29.95 -34.44
C SER A 470 7.50 -31.20 -35.33
N ASP A 471 6.87 -32.27 -34.86
CA ASP A 471 6.67 -33.51 -35.61
C ASP A 471 5.60 -33.34 -36.67
N GLU A 472 4.55 -32.55 -36.42
CA GLU A 472 3.45 -32.23 -37.35
C GLU A 472 3.88 -31.21 -38.43
N SER A 473 4.94 -30.43 -38.19
CA SER A 473 5.53 -29.48 -39.13
C SER A 473 6.67 -30.04 -39.95
N ALA A 474 7.05 -31.31 -39.78
CA ALA A 474 7.99 -31.97 -40.67
C ALA A 474 7.35 -32.16 -42.06
N PRO A 475 7.84 -31.49 -43.14
CA PRO A 475 7.17 -31.51 -44.41
C PRO A 475 7.22 -32.92 -44.98
N THR A 476 6.09 -33.38 -45.54
CA THR A 476 5.92 -34.56 -46.39
C THR A 476 6.71 -34.40 -47.68
N GLN A 477 8.03 -34.19 -47.58
CA GLN A 477 8.95 -34.12 -48.73
C GLN A 477 9.25 -35.49 -49.37
N ALA A 478 8.73 -36.57 -48.79
CA ALA A 478 8.93 -37.91 -49.34
C ALA A 478 7.92 -38.30 -50.43
N SER A 479 6.85 -37.50 -50.66
CA SER A 479 5.82 -37.84 -51.67
C SER A 479 6.01 -37.18 -53.04
N GLU A 480 6.80 -36.11 -53.16
CA GLU A 480 6.98 -35.43 -54.44
C GLU A 480 8.17 -35.96 -55.27
N ALA A 481 9.10 -36.68 -54.66
CA ALA A 481 10.23 -37.28 -55.39
C ALA A 481 9.86 -38.55 -56.24
N SER A 482 8.67 -39.14 -56.00
CA SER A 482 8.23 -40.35 -56.74
C SER A 482 7.33 -40.04 -57.97
N ALA A 483 6.94 -38.79 -58.14
CA ALA A 483 6.06 -38.41 -59.27
C ALA A 483 6.80 -37.84 -60.54
N MET A 484 8.13 -37.81 -60.54
CA MET A 484 8.94 -37.29 -61.67
C MET A 484 9.74 -38.36 -62.40
N VAL A 485 9.47 -39.65 -62.19
CA VAL A 485 10.06 -40.75 -62.99
C VAL A 485 8.93 -41.65 -63.46
N HIS A 486 8.14 -41.17 -64.41
CA HIS A 486 7.47 -41.96 -65.44
C HIS A 486 7.05 -41.05 -66.58
#